data_ff55636db3e47cd74f402e7702e9aa83
#
_entry.id   ff55636db3e47cd74f402e7702e9aa83
#
_cell.length_a   1.000
_cell.length_b   1.000
_cell.length_c   1.000
_cell.angle_alpha   90.00
_cell.angle_beta   90.00
_cell.angle_gamma   90.00
#
_symmetry.space_group_name_H-M   'P 1'
#
loop_
_entity.id
_entity.type
_entity.pdbx_description
1 polymer ?
#
loop_
_entity_poly.entity_id
_entity_poly.type
_entity_poly.pdbx_seq_one_letter_code
_entity_poly.pdbx_strand_id
1 'polypeptide(L)'
;PVTLVSVGTQVSGTVKKLHVDFNHQVKAGQVLAELDDAIYSAQVRQSDASMASAQASLQLARANETRMKSLFKEEYVSRQELDQAVQAREAAEAQARLARAQNDRDRANLGYSVIRSPVSGVVVDRQIDVGQTVAASFQTPTLFKIAQDLTQMQIYTTFAEADIGAIRVDQPVRFNVDAFPNRSFSGKVKQVRLNPTTQQNVVTYNVVVAVENPEQILLPGMTAYVSIVVAQKKSVLLVPNTALRFKPAETDKVEKADGEAAKSANGSRPGGQ
;
A
#
# COMPACT_ATOMS: atom_id res chain seq x y z
N PRO A 1 -6.20 -9.30 -2.28
CA PRO A 1 -5.63 -8.62 -3.45
C PRO A 1 -4.25 -8.05 -3.16
N VAL A 2 -3.43 -7.90 -4.21
CA VAL A 2 -2.10 -7.28 -4.07
C VAL A 2 -2.21 -5.83 -3.63
N THR A 3 -3.17 -5.10 -4.20
CA THR A 3 -3.41 -3.70 -3.90
C THR A 3 -4.86 -3.49 -3.48
N LEU A 4 -5.05 -3.07 -2.25
CA LEU A 4 -6.32 -2.61 -1.71
C LEU A 4 -6.21 -1.11 -1.49
N VAL A 5 -7.01 -0.33 -2.20
CA VAL A 5 -6.99 1.13 -2.13
C VAL A 5 -8.20 1.59 -1.31
N SER A 6 -7.92 2.34 -0.24
CA SER A 6 -8.95 3.01 0.55
C SER A 6 -9.23 4.38 -0.04
N VAL A 7 -10.47 4.63 -0.39
CA VAL A 7 -10.95 5.92 -0.91
C VAL A 7 -11.68 6.64 0.20
N GLY A 8 -11.24 7.85 0.51
CA GLY A 8 -11.83 8.74 1.50
C GLY A 8 -12.34 10.04 0.88
N THR A 9 -12.74 11.00 1.71
CA THR A 9 -13.13 12.33 1.28
C THR A 9 -12.12 13.38 1.75
N GLN A 10 -11.94 14.44 0.95
CA GLN A 10 -11.12 15.60 1.30
C GLN A 10 -11.97 16.80 1.78
N VAL A 11 -13.30 16.71 1.62
CA VAL A 11 -14.26 17.73 2.03
C VAL A 11 -15.39 17.10 2.83
N SER A 12 -15.98 17.86 3.72
CA SER A 12 -17.12 17.43 4.53
C SER A 12 -18.42 17.68 3.80
N GLY A 13 -19.39 16.80 3.96
CA GLY A 13 -20.71 16.96 3.37
C GLY A 13 -21.63 15.77 3.61
N THR A 14 -22.88 15.91 3.25
CA THR A 14 -23.85 14.80 3.29
C THR A 14 -23.83 14.06 1.96
N VAL A 15 -23.86 12.74 2.00
CA VAL A 15 -23.89 11.89 0.79
C VAL A 15 -25.25 12.06 0.11
N LYS A 16 -25.26 12.65 -1.09
CA LYS A 16 -26.45 12.92 -1.90
C LYS A 16 -26.83 11.75 -2.78
N LYS A 17 -25.80 11.11 -3.40
CA LYS A 17 -25.99 9.98 -4.30
C LYS A 17 -24.84 8.99 -4.17
N LEU A 18 -25.19 7.71 -4.33
CA LEU A 18 -24.25 6.61 -4.51
C LEU A 18 -24.43 6.03 -5.91
N HIS A 19 -23.33 5.85 -6.63
CA HIS A 19 -23.31 5.32 -8.00
C HIS A 19 -22.83 3.90 -8.08
N VAL A 20 -22.23 3.39 -6.99
CA VAL A 20 -21.65 2.06 -6.93
C VAL A 20 -22.06 1.36 -5.63
N ASP A 21 -22.13 0.04 -5.69
CA ASP A 21 -22.40 -0.83 -4.54
C ASP A 21 -21.32 -1.90 -4.42
N PHE A 22 -21.47 -2.78 -3.43
CA PHE A 22 -20.57 -3.92 -3.23
C PHE A 22 -20.42 -4.75 -4.51
N ASN A 23 -19.23 -5.25 -4.75
CA ASN A 23 -18.84 -6.09 -5.89
C ASN A 23 -18.97 -5.44 -7.27
N HIS A 24 -19.29 -4.15 -7.36
CA HIS A 24 -19.29 -3.43 -8.63
C HIS A 24 -17.88 -3.24 -9.17
N GLN A 25 -17.70 -3.49 -10.46
CA GLN A 25 -16.48 -3.14 -11.17
C GLN A 25 -16.46 -1.65 -11.47
N VAL A 26 -15.34 -1.01 -11.17
CA VAL A 26 -15.14 0.43 -11.37
C VAL A 26 -13.87 0.69 -12.18
N LYS A 27 -13.89 1.77 -12.95
CA LYS A 27 -12.72 2.26 -13.69
C LYS A 27 -12.09 3.43 -12.96
N ALA A 28 -10.78 3.64 -13.17
CA ALA A 28 -10.12 4.84 -12.68
C ALA A 28 -10.83 6.12 -13.19
N GLY A 29 -11.08 7.09 -12.29
CA GLY A 29 -11.83 8.30 -12.57
C GLY A 29 -13.35 8.17 -12.50
N GLN A 30 -13.91 6.96 -12.42
CA GLN A 30 -15.35 6.74 -12.31
C GLN A 30 -15.89 7.33 -11.00
N VAL A 31 -17.06 7.98 -11.07
CA VAL A 31 -17.75 8.53 -9.91
C VAL A 31 -18.30 7.39 -9.05
N LEU A 32 -17.97 7.43 -7.76
CA LEU A 32 -18.43 6.47 -6.75
C LEU A 32 -19.60 7.04 -5.95
N ALA A 33 -19.47 8.28 -5.49
CA ALA A 33 -20.48 8.99 -4.70
C ALA A 33 -20.40 10.49 -4.96
N GLU A 34 -21.51 11.16 -4.71
CA GLU A 34 -21.62 12.62 -4.75
C GLU A 34 -22.05 13.12 -3.37
N LEU A 35 -21.32 14.09 -2.85
CA LEU A 35 -21.69 14.84 -1.66
C LEU A 35 -22.58 16.02 -2.05
N ASP A 36 -23.33 16.56 -1.10
CA ASP A 36 -24.05 17.82 -1.29
C ASP A 36 -23.07 18.95 -1.55
N ASP A 37 -23.17 19.53 -2.74
CA ASP A 37 -22.26 20.54 -3.28
C ASP A 37 -22.80 21.98 -3.10
N ALA A 38 -23.96 22.16 -2.46
CA ALA A 38 -24.63 23.45 -2.37
C ALA A 38 -23.75 24.57 -1.81
N ILE A 39 -23.00 24.28 -0.74
CA ILE A 39 -22.08 25.23 -0.10
C ILE A 39 -20.89 25.52 -1.01
N TYR A 40 -20.27 24.49 -1.59
CA TYR A 40 -19.08 24.63 -2.45
C TYR A 40 -19.40 25.34 -3.75
N SER A 41 -20.56 25.03 -4.35
CA SER A 41 -21.05 25.73 -5.56
C SER A 41 -21.35 27.21 -5.30
N ALA A 42 -21.88 27.57 -4.11
CA ALA A 42 -22.06 28.95 -3.69
C ALA A 42 -20.72 29.68 -3.51
N GLN A 43 -19.71 29.04 -2.90
CA GLN A 43 -18.35 29.60 -2.74
C GLN A 43 -17.69 29.85 -4.11
N VAL A 44 -17.82 28.92 -5.05
CA VAL A 44 -17.31 29.11 -6.43
C VAL A 44 -17.98 30.30 -7.10
N ARG A 45 -19.30 30.42 -7.01
CA ARG A 45 -19.99 31.60 -7.58
C ARG A 45 -19.53 32.93 -6.97
N GLN A 46 -19.27 32.94 -5.65
CA GLN A 46 -18.75 34.12 -4.96
C GLN A 46 -17.32 34.47 -5.42
N SER A 47 -16.44 33.47 -5.49
CA SER A 47 -15.04 33.68 -5.93
C SER A 47 -14.94 33.99 -7.43
N ASP A 48 -15.81 33.44 -8.27
CA ASP A 48 -15.94 33.80 -9.69
C ASP A 48 -16.28 35.29 -9.83
N ALA A 49 -17.26 35.81 -9.08
CA ALA A 49 -17.62 37.23 -9.09
C ALA A 49 -16.48 38.12 -8.58
N SER A 50 -15.78 37.71 -7.53
CA SER A 50 -14.60 38.43 -7.01
C SER A 50 -13.46 38.48 -8.04
N MET A 51 -13.19 37.34 -8.70
CA MET A 51 -12.19 37.27 -9.77
C MET A 51 -12.56 38.15 -10.95
N ALA A 52 -13.82 38.16 -11.37
CA ALA A 52 -14.30 39.03 -12.46
C ALA A 52 -14.13 40.50 -12.10
N SER A 53 -14.45 40.94 -10.89
CA SER A 53 -14.24 42.31 -10.40
C SER A 53 -12.78 42.72 -10.40
N ALA A 54 -11.87 41.82 -9.90
CA ALA A 54 -10.43 42.08 -9.89
C ALA A 54 -9.85 42.15 -11.31
N GLN A 55 -10.33 41.32 -12.23
CA GLN A 55 -9.96 41.38 -13.65
C GLN A 55 -10.40 42.67 -14.33
N ALA A 56 -11.60 43.14 -14.05
CA ALA A 56 -12.08 44.42 -14.57
C ALA A 56 -11.21 45.60 -14.06
N SER A 57 -10.87 45.61 -12.78
CA SER A 57 -9.96 46.60 -12.19
C SER A 57 -8.58 46.57 -12.83
N LEU A 58 -8.04 45.39 -13.09
CA LEU A 58 -6.76 45.23 -13.79
C LEU A 58 -6.85 45.75 -15.23
N GLN A 59 -7.92 45.47 -15.94
CA GLN A 59 -8.16 45.94 -17.29
C GLN A 59 -8.18 47.50 -17.33
N LEU A 60 -8.89 48.11 -16.38
CA LEU A 60 -8.91 49.59 -16.24
C LEU A 60 -7.48 50.14 -15.96
N ALA A 61 -6.75 49.56 -15.03
CA ALA A 61 -5.40 49.98 -14.69
C ALA A 61 -4.44 49.85 -15.88
N ARG A 62 -4.52 48.76 -16.66
CA ARG A 62 -3.75 48.56 -17.89
C ARG A 62 -4.06 49.58 -18.94
N ALA A 63 -5.35 49.91 -19.16
CA ALA A 63 -5.77 50.93 -20.10
C ALA A 63 -5.25 52.31 -19.68
N ASN A 64 -5.25 52.64 -18.37
CA ASN A 64 -4.75 53.87 -17.83
C ASN A 64 -3.21 53.97 -17.98
N GLU A 65 -2.47 52.92 -17.64
CA GLU A 65 -1.00 52.83 -17.85
C GLU A 65 -0.64 53.07 -19.33
N THR A 66 -1.36 52.41 -20.26
CA THR A 66 -1.13 52.58 -21.69
C THR A 66 -1.33 54.03 -22.13
N ARG A 67 -2.41 54.66 -21.62
CA ARG A 67 -2.69 56.08 -21.91
C ARG A 67 -1.59 56.98 -21.34
N MET A 68 -1.17 56.78 -20.09
CA MET A 68 -0.11 57.57 -19.46
C MET A 68 1.25 57.41 -20.17
N LYS A 69 1.56 56.18 -20.64
CA LYS A 69 2.75 55.95 -21.48
C LYS A 69 2.73 56.74 -22.80
N SER A 70 1.57 56.84 -23.44
CA SER A 70 1.44 57.64 -24.66
C SER A 70 1.60 59.16 -24.39
N LEU A 71 0.91 59.68 -23.35
CA LEU A 71 1.00 61.05 -22.94
C LEU A 71 2.41 61.45 -22.48
N PHE A 72 3.14 60.55 -21.81
CA PHE A 72 4.53 60.77 -21.39
C PHE A 72 5.46 60.88 -22.60
N LYS A 73 5.26 60.06 -23.64
CA LYS A 73 6.04 60.20 -24.91
C LYS A 73 5.85 61.52 -25.60
N GLU A 74 4.67 62.14 -25.42
CA GLU A 74 4.33 63.45 -25.96
C GLU A 74 4.62 64.60 -24.97
N GLU A 75 5.28 64.30 -23.84
CA GLU A 75 5.66 65.24 -22.78
C GLU A 75 4.52 65.98 -22.09
N TYR A 76 3.28 65.40 -22.16
CA TYR A 76 2.07 65.99 -21.53
C TYR A 76 1.90 65.62 -20.05
N VAL A 77 2.63 64.63 -19.56
CA VAL A 77 2.57 64.16 -18.15
C VAL A 77 3.94 63.99 -17.57
N SER A 78 4.04 64.11 -16.25
CA SER A 78 5.29 63.91 -15.49
C SER A 78 5.64 62.42 -15.37
N ARG A 79 6.93 62.14 -15.11
CA ARG A 79 7.39 60.79 -14.81
C ARG A 79 6.73 60.20 -13.56
N GLN A 80 6.46 61.03 -12.56
CA GLN A 80 5.77 60.64 -11.35
C GLN A 80 4.35 60.10 -11.64
N GLU A 81 3.62 60.72 -12.54
CA GLU A 81 2.28 60.29 -12.95
C GLU A 81 2.31 58.97 -13.71
N LEU A 82 3.30 58.77 -14.57
CA LEU A 82 3.51 57.48 -15.23
C LEU A 82 3.86 56.39 -14.22
N ASP A 83 4.78 56.65 -13.29
CA ASP A 83 5.20 55.66 -12.26
C ASP A 83 4.02 55.30 -11.36
N GLN A 84 3.14 56.24 -11.02
CA GLN A 84 1.89 55.97 -10.30
C GLN A 84 0.93 55.02 -11.06
N ALA A 85 0.79 55.24 -12.38
CA ALA A 85 -0.04 54.41 -13.24
C ALA A 85 0.53 52.97 -13.34
N VAL A 86 1.87 52.84 -13.43
CA VAL A 86 2.55 51.54 -13.41
C VAL A 86 2.33 50.82 -12.09
N GLN A 87 2.51 51.48 -10.95
CA GLN A 87 2.27 50.92 -9.63
C GLN A 87 0.81 50.49 -9.43
N ALA A 88 -0.15 51.31 -9.90
CA ALA A 88 -1.57 50.98 -9.85
C ALA A 88 -1.88 49.71 -10.67
N ARG A 89 -1.27 49.56 -11.87
CA ARG A 89 -1.44 48.32 -12.66
C ARG A 89 -0.82 47.12 -11.96
N GLU A 90 0.38 47.28 -11.36
CA GLU A 90 1.04 46.17 -10.62
C GLU A 90 0.22 45.74 -9.41
N ALA A 91 -0.35 46.67 -8.66
CA ALA A 91 -1.22 46.39 -7.55
C ALA A 91 -2.51 45.65 -7.99
N ALA A 92 -3.16 46.13 -9.07
CA ALA A 92 -4.33 45.48 -9.62
C ALA A 92 -4.03 44.09 -10.18
N GLU A 93 -2.84 43.90 -10.76
CA GLU A 93 -2.40 42.57 -11.22
C GLU A 93 -2.17 41.59 -10.07
N ALA A 94 -1.55 42.04 -8.98
CA ALA A 94 -1.39 41.25 -7.77
C ALA A 94 -2.75 40.84 -7.18
N GLN A 95 -3.70 41.78 -7.15
CA GLN A 95 -5.07 41.50 -6.67
C GLN A 95 -5.82 40.51 -7.57
N ALA A 96 -5.66 40.61 -8.88
CA ALA A 96 -6.26 39.65 -9.83
C ALA A 96 -5.65 38.24 -9.67
N ARG A 97 -4.34 38.14 -9.43
CA ARG A 97 -3.70 36.85 -9.12
C ARG A 97 -4.21 36.23 -7.83
N LEU A 98 -4.40 37.06 -6.78
CA LEU A 98 -4.94 36.59 -5.51
C LEU A 98 -6.37 36.06 -5.67
N ALA A 99 -7.24 36.83 -6.35
CA ALA A 99 -8.63 36.43 -6.61
C ALA A 99 -8.71 35.14 -7.44
N ARG A 100 -7.83 34.98 -8.43
CA ARG A 100 -7.72 33.74 -9.22
C ARG A 100 -7.32 32.55 -8.36
N ALA A 101 -6.29 32.68 -7.53
CA ALA A 101 -5.84 31.61 -6.65
C ALA A 101 -6.94 31.17 -5.67
N GLN A 102 -7.72 32.13 -5.15
CA GLN A 102 -8.89 31.84 -4.33
C GLN A 102 -9.96 31.06 -5.10
N ASN A 103 -10.26 31.45 -6.33
CA ASN A 103 -11.22 30.77 -7.19
C ASN A 103 -10.77 29.35 -7.55
N ASP A 104 -9.49 29.16 -7.87
CA ASP A 104 -8.92 27.84 -8.16
C ASP A 104 -9.04 26.90 -6.95
N ARG A 105 -8.82 27.41 -5.73
CA ARG A 105 -9.03 26.66 -4.48
C ARG A 105 -10.48 26.24 -4.29
N ASP A 106 -11.41 27.17 -4.50
CA ASP A 106 -12.83 26.90 -4.27
C ASP A 106 -13.39 25.93 -5.32
N ARG A 107 -12.91 26.00 -6.57
CA ARG A 107 -13.19 25.01 -7.63
C ARG A 107 -12.63 23.63 -7.31
N ALA A 108 -11.43 23.55 -6.73
CA ALA A 108 -10.86 22.28 -6.28
C ALA A 108 -11.72 21.65 -5.18
N ASN A 109 -12.16 22.44 -4.20
CA ASN A 109 -13.06 21.97 -3.14
C ASN A 109 -14.40 21.46 -3.70
N LEU A 110 -14.97 22.16 -4.68
CA LEU A 110 -16.16 21.68 -5.39
C LEU A 110 -15.87 20.37 -6.13
N GLY A 111 -14.70 20.25 -6.74
CA GLY A 111 -14.28 19.00 -7.39
C GLY A 111 -14.18 17.82 -6.43
N TYR A 112 -13.76 18.06 -5.18
CA TYR A 112 -13.68 17.04 -4.14
C TYR A 112 -15.03 16.59 -3.58
N SER A 113 -16.14 17.32 -3.84
CA SER A 113 -17.48 16.85 -3.50
C SER A 113 -17.93 15.66 -4.35
N VAL A 114 -17.28 15.42 -5.50
CA VAL A 114 -17.49 14.23 -6.33
C VAL A 114 -16.39 13.22 -6.06
N ILE A 115 -16.73 12.17 -5.35
CA ILE A 115 -15.78 11.11 -4.97
C ILE A 115 -15.58 10.17 -6.14
N ARG A 116 -14.34 10.03 -6.60
CA ARG A 116 -13.95 9.21 -7.75
C ARG A 116 -13.00 8.11 -7.35
N SER A 117 -13.03 7.01 -8.10
CA SER A 117 -12.07 5.92 -7.94
C SER A 117 -10.69 6.35 -8.46
N PRO A 118 -9.62 6.24 -7.67
CA PRO A 118 -8.26 6.49 -8.14
C PRO A 118 -7.72 5.36 -9.02
N VAL A 119 -8.31 4.16 -8.95
CA VAL A 119 -7.86 2.95 -9.64
C VAL A 119 -9.04 2.22 -10.27
N SER A 120 -8.74 1.39 -11.28
CA SER A 120 -9.71 0.40 -11.78
C SER A 120 -9.67 -0.84 -10.90
N GLY A 121 -10.82 -1.45 -10.64
CA GLY A 121 -10.91 -2.64 -9.79
C GLY A 121 -12.34 -2.97 -9.38
N VAL A 122 -12.48 -3.70 -8.28
CA VAL A 122 -13.76 -4.11 -7.71
C VAL A 122 -13.95 -3.49 -6.33
N VAL A 123 -15.13 -2.94 -6.07
CA VAL A 123 -15.49 -2.40 -4.74
C VAL A 123 -15.68 -3.57 -3.79
N VAL A 124 -14.78 -3.70 -2.81
CA VAL A 124 -14.81 -4.77 -1.80
C VAL A 124 -15.65 -4.36 -0.58
N ASP A 125 -15.60 -3.07 -0.24
CA ASP A 125 -16.23 -2.56 0.97
C ASP A 125 -16.78 -1.15 0.72
N ARG A 126 -17.96 -0.86 1.27
CA ARG A 126 -18.63 0.44 1.25
C ARG A 126 -19.07 0.79 2.67
N GLN A 127 -18.53 1.87 3.21
CA GLN A 127 -18.77 2.28 4.60
C GLN A 127 -19.63 3.55 4.71
N ILE A 128 -20.36 3.89 3.65
CA ILE A 128 -21.23 5.07 3.61
C ILE A 128 -22.59 4.74 3.01
N ASP A 129 -23.61 5.47 3.47
CA ASP A 129 -24.98 5.41 2.97
C ASP A 129 -25.47 6.78 2.52
N VAL A 130 -26.51 6.78 1.66
CA VAL A 130 -27.17 8.02 1.22
C VAL A 130 -27.80 8.72 2.43
N GLY A 131 -27.58 10.02 2.55
CA GLY A 131 -28.03 10.84 3.68
C GLY A 131 -27.05 10.85 4.87
N GLN A 132 -25.98 10.04 4.85
CA GLN A 132 -24.96 10.06 5.88
C GLN A 132 -24.05 11.29 5.71
N THR A 133 -23.74 11.96 6.82
CA THR A 133 -22.76 13.06 6.83
C THR A 133 -21.37 12.51 7.05
N VAL A 134 -20.45 12.87 6.16
CA VAL A 134 -19.03 12.55 6.26
C VAL A 134 -18.24 13.82 6.56
N ALA A 135 -17.24 13.72 7.44
CA ALA A 135 -16.38 14.82 7.83
C ALA A 135 -14.95 14.56 7.38
N ALA A 136 -14.35 15.52 6.68
CA ALA A 136 -12.92 15.54 6.43
C ALA A 136 -12.24 15.99 7.73
N SER A 137 -11.63 15.05 8.44
CA SER A 137 -10.91 15.27 9.70
C SER A 137 -9.49 14.74 9.61
N PHE A 138 -8.70 14.90 10.68
CA PHE A 138 -7.33 14.37 10.76
C PHE A 138 -7.23 12.85 10.47
N GLN A 139 -8.28 12.11 10.79
CA GLN A 139 -8.44 10.72 10.37
C GLN A 139 -9.52 10.66 9.29
N THR A 140 -9.07 10.71 8.05
CA THR A 140 -9.99 10.61 6.90
C THR A 140 -10.72 9.26 6.95
N PRO A 141 -12.05 9.23 7.10
CA PRO A 141 -12.78 7.98 7.10
C PRO A 141 -12.66 7.29 5.73
N THR A 142 -12.46 5.98 5.75
CA THR A 142 -12.52 5.17 4.53
C THR A 142 -13.98 5.07 4.10
N LEU A 143 -14.29 5.51 2.90
CA LEU A 143 -15.65 5.44 2.34
C LEU A 143 -15.84 4.19 1.49
N PHE A 144 -14.82 3.85 0.69
CA PHE A 144 -14.78 2.66 -0.15
C PHE A 144 -13.42 1.98 -0.05
N LYS A 145 -13.42 0.64 -0.16
CA LYS A 145 -12.20 -0.14 -0.40
C LYS A 145 -12.31 -0.80 -1.76
N ILE A 146 -11.33 -0.53 -2.62
CA ILE A 146 -11.28 -1.03 -3.98
C ILE A 146 -10.09 -1.96 -4.14
N ALA A 147 -10.35 -3.19 -4.57
CA ALA A 147 -9.33 -4.15 -4.94
C ALA A 147 -8.98 -3.95 -6.41
N GLN A 148 -7.73 -3.63 -6.71
CA GLN A 148 -7.30 -3.33 -8.07
C GLN A 148 -7.32 -4.59 -8.95
N ASP A 149 -6.85 -5.72 -8.42
CA ASP A 149 -6.80 -6.99 -9.13
C ASP A 149 -7.07 -8.14 -8.15
N LEU A 150 -8.07 -8.96 -8.44
CA LEU A 150 -8.42 -10.15 -7.67
C LEU A 150 -7.76 -11.43 -8.23
N THR A 151 -7.16 -11.36 -9.42
CA THR A 151 -6.44 -12.49 -10.01
C THR A 151 -5.10 -12.72 -9.31
N GLN A 152 -4.52 -11.66 -8.74
CA GLN A 152 -3.31 -11.73 -7.95
C GLN A 152 -3.61 -11.42 -6.49
N MET A 153 -3.31 -12.39 -5.63
CA MET A 153 -3.55 -12.29 -4.20
C MET A 153 -2.24 -12.33 -3.42
N GLN A 154 -2.29 -11.82 -2.20
CA GLN A 154 -1.20 -11.95 -1.25
C GLN A 154 -1.76 -12.48 0.07
N ILE A 155 -1.03 -13.42 0.68
CA ILE A 155 -1.29 -13.88 2.04
C ILE A 155 -0.24 -13.22 2.93
N TYR A 156 -0.70 -12.62 4.00
CA TYR A 156 0.14 -12.11 5.08
C TYR A 156 0.11 -13.16 6.19
N THR A 157 1.24 -13.79 6.44
CA THR A 157 1.36 -14.82 7.47
C THR A 157 2.49 -14.45 8.43
N THR A 158 2.35 -14.86 9.68
CA THR A 158 3.32 -14.59 10.74
C THR A 158 4.02 -15.88 11.12
N PHE A 159 5.36 -15.82 11.21
CA PHE A 159 6.20 -16.92 11.68
C PHE A 159 7.00 -16.49 12.89
N ALA A 160 7.26 -17.43 13.80
CA ALA A 160 8.12 -17.19 14.95
C ALA A 160 9.57 -16.95 14.50
N GLU A 161 10.35 -16.24 15.32
CA GLU A 161 11.77 -15.98 15.07
C GLU A 161 12.57 -17.28 14.84
N ALA A 162 12.23 -18.35 15.54
CA ALA A 162 12.89 -19.66 15.39
C ALA A 162 12.78 -20.24 13.97
N ASP A 163 11.69 -19.96 13.25
CA ASP A 163 11.40 -20.56 11.94
C ASP A 163 11.86 -19.67 10.79
N ILE A 164 11.99 -18.34 11.03
CA ILE A 164 12.27 -17.36 9.96
C ILE A 164 13.63 -17.58 9.30
N GLY A 165 14.60 -18.10 10.04
CA GLY A 165 15.96 -18.37 9.56
C GLY A 165 16.03 -19.36 8.39
N ALA A 166 15.02 -20.23 8.26
CA ALA A 166 14.92 -21.22 7.20
C ALA A 166 14.11 -20.77 5.98
N ILE A 167 13.40 -19.63 6.07
CA ILE A 167 12.53 -19.12 5.02
C ILE A 167 13.33 -18.24 4.06
N ARG A 168 13.17 -18.48 2.76
CA ARG A 168 13.82 -17.71 1.68
C ARG A 168 12.77 -17.25 0.69
N VAL A 169 13.07 -16.18 -0.05
CA VAL A 169 12.26 -15.72 -1.19
C VAL A 169 12.21 -16.82 -2.25
N ASP A 170 11.11 -16.90 -2.98
CA ASP A 170 10.79 -17.88 -4.03
C ASP A 170 10.60 -19.32 -3.55
N GLN A 171 10.63 -19.60 -2.26
CA GLN A 171 10.27 -20.92 -1.74
C GLN A 171 8.81 -21.27 -2.07
N PRO A 172 8.54 -22.53 -2.46
CA PRO A 172 7.18 -22.99 -2.70
C PRO A 172 6.39 -23.07 -1.39
N VAL A 173 5.18 -22.58 -1.47
CA VAL A 173 4.24 -22.55 -0.35
C VAL A 173 2.99 -23.33 -0.74
N ARG A 174 2.49 -24.13 0.19
CA ARG A 174 1.16 -24.75 0.09
C ARG A 174 0.28 -24.13 1.17
N PHE A 175 -0.98 -23.90 0.84
CA PHE A 175 -1.93 -23.39 1.81
C PHE A 175 -3.33 -23.93 1.53
N ASN A 176 -4.11 -23.99 2.57
CA ASN A 176 -5.52 -24.33 2.53
C ASN A 176 -6.29 -23.14 3.12
N VAL A 177 -7.51 -22.95 2.67
CA VAL A 177 -8.44 -21.95 3.21
C VAL A 177 -9.67 -22.67 3.80
N ASP A 178 -10.22 -22.13 4.88
CA ASP A 178 -11.37 -22.76 5.55
C ASP A 178 -12.60 -22.89 4.64
N ALA A 179 -12.75 -21.97 3.70
CA ALA A 179 -13.84 -22.02 2.72
C ALA A 179 -13.73 -23.22 1.75
N PHE A 180 -12.53 -23.78 1.55
CA PHE A 180 -12.27 -24.90 0.65
C PHE A 180 -11.35 -25.95 1.31
N PRO A 181 -11.83 -26.71 2.31
CA PRO A 181 -10.97 -27.58 3.12
C PRO A 181 -10.34 -28.73 2.33
N ASN A 182 -10.99 -29.16 1.23
CA ASN A 182 -10.51 -30.26 0.38
C ASN A 182 -9.64 -29.81 -0.79
N ARG A 183 -9.33 -28.50 -0.89
CA ARG A 183 -8.53 -27.94 -1.97
C ARG A 183 -7.26 -27.33 -1.41
N SER A 184 -6.12 -27.80 -1.90
CA SER A 184 -4.83 -27.23 -1.58
C SER A 184 -4.39 -26.28 -2.69
N PHE A 185 -3.98 -25.10 -2.32
CA PHE A 185 -3.48 -24.07 -3.21
C PHE A 185 -1.97 -23.97 -3.10
N SER A 186 -1.35 -23.44 -4.14
CA SER A 186 0.09 -23.19 -4.16
C SER A 186 0.39 -21.70 -4.32
N GLY A 187 1.51 -21.29 -3.75
CA GLY A 187 2.03 -19.94 -3.85
C GLY A 187 3.54 -19.94 -3.74
N LYS A 188 4.14 -18.75 -3.72
CA LYS A 188 5.58 -18.55 -3.50
C LYS A 188 5.81 -17.45 -2.47
N VAL A 189 6.85 -17.61 -1.67
CA VAL A 189 7.30 -16.55 -0.77
C VAL A 189 7.78 -15.37 -1.62
N LYS A 190 7.09 -14.23 -1.51
CA LYS A 190 7.45 -13.00 -2.21
C LYS A 190 8.47 -12.18 -1.42
N GLN A 191 8.27 -12.08 -0.13
CA GLN A 191 9.08 -11.23 0.74
C GLN A 191 8.96 -11.67 2.18
N VAL A 192 10.07 -11.59 2.90
CA VAL A 192 10.12 -11.62 4.37
C VAL A 192 10.29 -10.18 4.85
N ARG A 193 9.37 -9.69 5.68
CA ARG A 193 9.46 -8.33 6.24
C ARG A 193 10.41 -8.33 7.42
N LEU A 194 11.38 -7.41 7.40
CA LEU A 194 12.42 -7.32 8.43
C LEU A 194 11.93 -6.66 9.73
N ASN A 195 10.75 -6.01 9.72
CA ASN A 195 10.18 -5.40 10.91
C ASN A 195 9.43 -6.46 11.73
N PRO A 196 9.93 -6.86 12.92
CA PRO A 196 9.26 -7.82 13.78
C PRO A 196 8.05 -7.18 14.49
N THR A 197 7.11 -8.02 14.86
CA THR A 197 6.02 -7.65 15.76
C THR A 197 6.14 -8.48 17.03
N THR A 198 6.23 -7.83 18.18
CA THR A 198 6.29 -8.52 19.48
C THR A 198 4.90 -8.51 20.10
N GLN A 199 4.34 -9.69 20.32
CA GLN A 199 3.09 -9.89 21.07
C GLN A 199 3.32 -10.90 22.18
N GLN A 200 2.92 -10.56 23.39
CA GLN A 200 3.07 -11.44 24.57
C GLN A 200 4.47 -12.05 24.72
N ASN A 201 5.52 -11.25 24.53
CA ASN A 201 6.93 -11.65 24.56
C ASN A 201 7.36 -12.65 23.46
N VAL A 202 6.52 -12.86 22.43
CA VAL A 202 6.88 -13.68 21.28
C VAL A 202 7.19 -12.74 20.10
N VAL A 203 8.41 -12.87 19.57
CA VAL A 203 8.85 -12.13 18.37
C VAL A 203 8.39 -12.90 17.14
N THR A 204 7.63 -12.22 16.29
CA THR A 204 7.13 -12.79 15.03
C THR A 204 7.50 -11.90 13.86
N TYR A 205 7.71 -12.52 12.71
CA TYR A 205 8.01 -11.86 11.44
C TYR A 205 6.88 -12.08 10.44
N ASN A 206 6.56 -11.03 9.68
CA ASN A 206 5.56 -11.12 8.63
C ASN A 206 6.20 -11.63 7.33
N VAL A 207 5.64 -12.69 6.79
CA VAL A 207 6.00 -13.25 5.48
C VAL A 207 4.86 -13.00 4.51
N VAL A 208 5.18 -12.46 3.35
CA VAL A 208 4.24 -12.21 2.26
C VAL A 208 4.37 -13.31 1.23
N VAL A 209 3.27 -14.01 0.98
CA VAL A 209 3.17 -15.07 -0.02
C VAL A 209 2.37 -14.56 -1.20
N ALA A 210 2.92 -14.66 -2.41
CA ALA A 210 2.22 -14.36 -3.65
C ALA A 210 1.43 -15.59 -4.10
N VAL A 211 0.19 -15.36 -4.49
CA VAL A 211 -0.76 -16.40 -4.91
C VAL A 211 -1.47 -15.95 -6.17
N GLU A 212 -1.54 -16.83 -7.15
CA GLU A 212 -2.34 -16.65 -8.35
C GLU A 212 -3.77 -17.15 -8.11
N ASN A 213 -4.75 -16.35 -8.49
CA ASN A 213 -6.18 -16.61 -8.31
C ASN A 213 -6.94 -16.41 -9.63
N PRO A 214 -6.62 -17.17 -10.70
CA PRO A 214 -7.24 -16.96 -12.01
C PRO A 214 -8.75 -17.19 -12.01
N GLU A 215 -9.23 -18.10 -11.18
CA GLU A 215 -10.66 -18.42 -11.03
C GLU A 215 -11.41 -17.44 -10.13
N GLN A 216 -10.70 -16.50 -9.47
CA GLN A 216 -11.24 -15.50 -8.52
C GLN A 216 -12.08 -16.09 -7.37
N ILE A 217 -11.81 -17.34 -7.00
CA ILE A 217 -12.51 -18.04 -5.91
C ILE A 217 -11.96 -17.65 -4.53
N LEU A 218 -10.70 -17.20 -4.47
CA LEU A 218 -10.12 -16.69 -3.23
C LEU A 218 -10.56 -15.23 -3.06
N LEU A 219 -11.28 -14.97 -1.97
CA LEU A 219 -11.79 -13.64 -1.66
C LEU A 219 -10.89 -12.93 -0.63
N PRO A 220 -10.81 -11.59 -0.66
CA PRO A 220 -10.16 -10.81 0.38
C PRO A 220 -10.79 -11.09 1.75
N GLY A 221 -9.94 -11.23 2.79
CA GLY A 221 -10.39 -11.49 4.15
C GLY A 221 -10.53 -12.99 4.53
N MET A 222 -10.30 -13.91 3.59
CA MET A 222 -10.24 -15.35 3.93
C MET A 222 -9.01 -15.65 4.78
N THR A 223 -9.18 -16.56 5.75
CA THR A 223 -8.08 -17.10 6.55
C THR A 223 -7.43 -18.26 5.80
N ALA A 224 -6.09 -18.26 5.76
CA ALA A 224 -5.31 -19.29 5.10
C ALA A 224 -4.32 -19.94 6.08
N TYR A 225 -4.27 -21.26 6.08
CA TYR A 225 -3.25 -22.05 6.79
C TYR A 225 -2.09 -22.32 5.84
N VAL A 226 -0.96 -21.71 6.14
CA VAL A 226 0.21 -21.67 5.24
C VAL A 226 1.28 -22.64 5.73
N SER A 227 1.76 -23.47 4.80
CA SER A 227 2.90 -24.39 5.02
C SER A 227 3.99 -24.09 4.01
N ILE A 228 5.16 -23.67 4.49
CA ILE A 228 6.32 -23.37 3.64
C ILE A 228 7.21 -24.61 3.58
N VAL A 229 7.58 -25.03 2.38
CA VAL A 229 8.49 -26.16 2.17
C VAL A 229 9.92 -25.66 2.34
N VAL A 230 10.50 -25.90 3.50
CA VAL A 230 11.87 -25.46 3.84
C VAL A 230 12.94 -26.33 3.20
N ALA A 231 12.73 -27.63 3.17
CA ALA A 231 13.65 -28.59 2.55
C ALA A 231 12.89 -29.76 1.94
N GLN A 232 13.27 -30.12 0.73
CA GLN A 232 12.76 -31.31 0.04
C GLN A 232 13.94 -32.11 -0.50
N LYS A 233 14.08 -33.33 -0.01
CA LYS A 233 15.05 -34.29 -0.55
C LYS A 233 14.34 -35.22 -1.51
N LYS A 234 14.72 -35.22 -2.79
CA LYS A 234 14.21 -36.14 -3.81
C LYS A 234 15.09 -37.37 -3.84
N SER A 235 14.49 -38.55 -4.14
CA SER A 235 15.19 -39.82 -4.35
C SER A 235 16.03 -40.27 -3.12
N VAL A 236 15.43 -40.24 -1.93
CA VAL A 236 16.04 -40.81 -0.71
C VAL A 236 15.51 -42.20 -0.47
N LEU A 237 16.39 -43.09 0.02
CA LEU A 237 16.00 -44.41 0.50
C LEU A 237 15.14 -44.25 1.77
N LEU A 238 13.93 -44.77 1.73
CA LEU A 238 13.06 -44.82 2.90
C LEU A 238 13.35 -46.06 3.71
N VAL A 239 13.68 -45.86 4.97
CA VAL A 239 13.80 -46.96 5.94
C VAL A 239 12.58 -46.97 6.82
N PRO A 240 11.86 -48.09 6.92
CA PRO A 240 10.67 -48.17 7.79
C PRO A 240 11.09 -47.98 9.26
N ASN A 241 10.22 -47.29 10.02
CA ASN A 241 10.46 -46.97 11.43
C ASN A 241 10.79 -48.19 12.30
N THR A 242 10.33 -49.39 11.89
CA THR A 242 10.66 -50.66 12.56
C THR A 242 12.14 -51.02 12.46
N ALA A 243 12.78 -50.64 11.36
CA ALA A 243 14.21 -50.89 11.19
C ALA A 243 15.10 -50.03 12.11
N LEU A 244 14.61 -48.85 12.54
CA LEU A 244 15.31 -47.99 13.50
C LEU A 244 15.23 -48.51 14.94
N ARG A 245 14.31 -49.44 15.22
CA ARG A 245 14.15 -50.10 16.53
C ARG A 245 14.80 -51.47 16.59
N PHE A 246 15.45 -51.90 15.49
CA PHE A 246 16.14 -53.15 15.46
C PHE A 246 17.39 -53.07 16.32
N LYS A 247 17.41 -53.80 17.43
CA LYS A 247 18.61 -54.08 18.19
C LYS A 247 19.11 -55.43 17.70
N PRO A 248 20.33 -55.52 17.10
CA PRO A 248 20.92 -56.81 16.80
C PRO A 248 21.06 -57.62 18.11
N ALA A 249 20.62 -58.90 18.08
CA ALA A 249 20.93 -59.79 19.18
C ALA A 249 22.48 -59.87 19.32
N GLU A 250 22.98 -59.68 20.52
CA GLU A 250 24.41 -59.92 20.81
C GLU A 250 24.72 -61.38 20.42
N THR A 251 25.31 -61.53 19.24
CA THR A 251 25.90 -62.78 18.82
C THR A 251 27.24 -62.94 19.55
N ASP A 252 27.32 -64.01 20.27
CA ASP A 252 28.42 -64.61 21.03
C ASP A 252 29.83 -64.14 20.62
N LYS A 253 30.53 -63.73 21.65
CA LYS A 253 31.97 -63.62 21.59
C LYS A 253 32.56 -64.97 21.11
N VAL A 254 33.07 -65.04 19.94
CA VAL A 254 33.92 -66.11 19.47
C VAL A 254 35.20 -66.01 20.28
N GLU A 255 35.40 -66.98 21.19
CA GLU A 255 36.64 -67.27 21.85
C GLU A 255 37.72 -67.38 20.78
N LYS A 256 38.80 -66.55 20.90
CA LYS A 256 40.05 -66.79 20.25
C LYS A 256 40.85 -67.67 21.17
N ALA A 257 40.97 -68.97 20.79
CA ALA A 257 41.85 -69.92 21.34
C ALA A 257 43.32 -69.49 21.17
N ASP A 258 44.08 -69.80 22.21
CA ASP A 258 45.54 -69.65 22.39
C ASP A 258 46.34 -70.22 21.24
N GLY A 259 47.40 -69.54 20.91
CA GLY A 259 48.47 -70.00 20.06
C GLY A 259 49.79 -69.35 20.49
N GLU A 260 50.47 -70.11 21.34
CA GLU A 260 51.81 -69.95 21.93
C GLU A 260 52.92 -69.78 20.88
N ALA A 261 53.87 -68.87 21.06
CA ALA A 261 55.29 -69.10 21.06
C ALA A 261 56.15 -67.83 20.86
N ALA A 262 56.82 -67.47 21.90
CA ALA A 262 58.27 -67.52 22.13
C ALA A 262 59.17 -66.42 21.53
N LYS A 263 59.94 -65.85 22.46
CA LYS A 263 61.30 -65.30 22.35
C LYS A 263 61.51 -63.97 21.64
N SER A 264 62.28 -63.06 22.12
CA SER A 264 63.32 -62.96 23.18
C SER A 264 63.80 -61.52 23.26
N ALA A 265 64.11 -61.15 24.45
CA ALA A 265 65.28 -60.39 24.88
C ALA A 265 65.60 -58.97 24.45
N ASN A 266 65.76 -58.22 25.47
CA ASN A 266 66.88 -57.28 25.73
C ASN A 266 66.69 -55.85 25.21
N GLY A 267 66.64 -54.90 26.07
CA GLY A 267 67.75 -54.18 26.59
C GLY A 267 67.41 -52.76 26.95
N SER A 268 67.63 -52.50 28.21
CA SER A 268 68.22 -51.25 28.73
C SER A 268 67.39 -49.94 28.70
N ARG A 269 67.02 -49.54 29.85
CA ARG A 269 67.04 -48.19 30.43
C ARG A 269 68.35 -47.43 30.18
N PRO A 270 68.59 -46.13 30.48
CA PRO A 270 67.80 -45.25 31.32
C PRO A 270 67.81 -43.73 30.87
N GLY A 271 67.13 -42.93 31.67
CA GLY A 271 67.57 -41.61 32.12
C GLY A 271 67.01 -40.41 31.31
N GLY A 272 66.29 -39.56 31.88
CA GLY A 272 66.76 -38.47 32.67
C GLY A 272 66.19 -37.14 32.17
N GLN A 273 65.56 -36.49 33.03
CA GLN A 273 65.19 -35.09 33.21
C GLN A 273 63.89 -34.66 32.59
#